data_a4e8c1c3c56aa1f4143e9d0bbcc52019
#
_entry.id   a4e8c1c3c56aa1f4143e9d0bbcc52019
#
_cell.length_a   1.000
_cell.length_b   1.000
_cell.length_c   1.000
_cell.angle_alpha   90.00
_cell.angle_beta   90.00
_cell.angle_gamma   90.00
#
_symmetry.space_group_name_H-M   'P 1'
#
loop_
_entity.id
_entity.type
_entity.pdbx_description
1 polymer ?
#
loop_
_entity_poly.entity_id
_entity_poly.type
_entity_poly.pdbx_seq_one_letter_code
_entity_poly.pdbx_strand_id
1 'polypeptide(L)'
;MQINIDKKTGTLLGLVLILTLAVIFLLAGNSNSSMSHSDHGSMMTDKKASSSYTSSELMFAQMMIPHHQQALTMSELALKTSKNEEVLALAKQIRDAQTPEIEQMQKWLDVSDAPVAHDHSMEMGGMLTEKELTELASATGSNFDQLFLKGMIAHHEGAIHMAYMIKDTTNSEVKQLYTNIVTSQSAEIETMKALLK
;
A
#
# COMPACT_ATOMS: atom_id res chain seq x y z
N MET A 1 0.99 40.02 -10.38
CA MET A 1 -0.30 39.43 -10.05
C MET A 1 -0.09 38.44 -8.91
N GLN A 2 -0.39 38.79 -7.67
CA GLN A 2 -0.21 37.90 -6.53
C GLN A 2 -1.49 37.06 -6.38
N ILE A 3 -1.34 35.74 -6.52
CA ILE A 3 -2.45 34.80 -6.29
C ILE A 3 -2.46 34.49 -4.80
N ASN A 4 -3.50 34.97 -4.11
CA ASN A 4 -3.70 34.72 -2.69
C ASN A 4 -4.43 33.35 -2.56
N ILE A 5 -3.67 32.30 -2.26
CA ILE A 5 -4.20 30.95 -2.08
C ILE A 5 -4.57 30.83 -0.60
N ASP A 6 -5.86 30.76 -0.28
CA ASP A 6 -6.30 30.49 1.06
C ASP A 6 -6.07 29.01 1.45
N LYS A 7 -6.12 28.70 2.76
CA LYS A 7 -5.85 27.34 3.26
C LYS A 7 -6.77 26.28 2.65
N LYS A 8 -8.02 26.63 2.33
CA LYS A 8 -8.99 25.68 1.75
C LYS A 8 -8.66 25.35 0.29
N THR A 9 -8.21 26.33 -0.47
CA THR A 9 -7.82 26.16 -1.89
C THR A 9 -6.54 25.33 -2.00
N GLY A 10 -5.59 25.47 -1.06
CA GLY A 10 -4.35 24.67 -1.01
C GLY A 10 -4.61 23.20 -0.77
N THR A 11 -5.53 22.86 0.12
CA THR A 11 -5.90 21.46 0.44
C THR A 11 -6.61 20.79 -0.75
N LEU A 12 -7.48 21.54 -1.46
CA LEU A 12 -8.17 21.03 -2.65
C LEU A 12 -7.19 20.74 -3.81
N LEU A 13 -6.19 21.60 -4.02
CA LEU A 13 -5.17 21.41 -5.05
C LEU A 13 -4.27 20.22 -4.77
N GLY A 14 -3.94 19.93 -3.51
CA GLY A 14 -3.18 18.73 -3.11
C GLY A 14 -3.94 17.44 -3.42
N LEU A 15 -5.24 17.39 -3.10
CA LEU A 15 -6.11 16.24 -3.38
C LEU A 15 -6.28 15.96 -4.88
N VAL A 16 -6.38 17.00 -5.71
CA VAL A 16 -6.51 16.84 -7.18
C VAL A 16 -5.23 16.29 -7.81
N LEU A 17 -4.05 16.66 -7.31
CA LEU A 17 -2.77 16.14 -7.83
C LEU A 17 -2.58 14.65 -7.53
N ILE A 18 -3.05 14.16 -6.38
CA ILE A 18 -2.97 12.74 -6.00
C ILE A 18 -3.94 11.90 -6.85
N LEU A 19 -5.15 12.41 -7.12
CA LEU A 19 -6.13 11.72 -7.97
C LEU A 19 -5.68 11.56 -9.44
N THR A 20 -4.89 12.49 -9.98
CA THR A 20 -4.39 12.41 -11.36
C THR A 20 -3.32 11.32 -11.55
N LEU A 21 -2.54 11.00 -10.52
CA LEU A 21 -1.55 9.91 -10.58
C LEU A 21 -2.22 8.53 -10.60
N ALA A 22 -3.33 8.34 -9.90
CA ALA A 22 -4.08 7.08 -9.91
C ALA A 22 -4.75 6.78 -11.27
N VAL A 23 -5.20 7.80 -12.01
CA VAL A 23 -5.86 7.62 -13.32
C VAL A 23 -4.87 7.27 -14.44
N ILE A 24 -3.60 7.71 -14.36
CA ILE A 24 -2.59 7.39 -15.38
C ILE A 24 -2.22 5.88 -15.33
N PHE A 25 -2.33 5.23 -14.17
CA PHE A 25 -2.04 3.80 -14.02
C PHE A 25 -3.06 2.90 -14.76
N LEU A 26 -4.32 3.31 -14.89
CA LEU A 26 -5.37 2.51 -15.53
C LEU A 26 -5.33 2.49 -17.08
N LEU A 27 -4.55 3.35 -17.72
CA LEU A 27 -4.53 3.49 -19.19
C LEU A 27 -3.32 2.84 -19.87
N ALA A 28 -2.31 2.35 -19.12
CA ALA A 28 -1.08 1.78 -19.69
C ALA A 28 -1.07 0.24 -19.83
N GLY A 29 -2.12 -0.46 -19.44
CA GLY A 29 -2.15 -1.93 -19.28
C GLY A 29 -2.83 -2.72 -20.36
N ASN A 30 -2.73 -2.35 -21.66
CA ASN A 30 -3.26 -3.23 -22.72
C ASN A 30 -2.33 -3.29 -23.93
N SER A 31 -1.50 -4.32 -24.01
CA SER A 31 -0.78 -4.69 -25.23
C SER A 31 -0.77 -6.20 -25.42
N ASN A 32 -1.48 -6.59 -26.44
CA ASN A 32 -1.75 -7.90 -26.97
C ASN A 32 -0.48 -8.61 -27.47
N SER A 33 -0.31 -9.91 -27.20
CA SER A 33 0.77 -10.72 -27.78
C SER A 33 0.24 -11.95 -28.48
N SER A 34 0.66 -12.09 -29.71
CA SER A 34 0.30 -13.13 -30.66
C SER A 34 0.98 -14.46 -30.36
N MET A 35 0.26 -15.56 -30.62
CA MET A 35 0.73 -16.94 -30.64
C MET A 35 1.73 -17.21 -31.77
N SER A 36 2.72 -18.05 -31.50
CA SER A 36 3.38 -18.88 -32.50
C SER A 36 3.65 -20.27 -31.92
N HIS A 37 3.10 -21.29 -32.59
CA HIS A 37 3.38 -22.70 -32.32
C HIS A 37 4.65 -23.13 -33.02
N SER A 38 5.46 -23.96 -32.39
CA SER A 38 6.30 -24.98 -33.04
C SER A 38 6.69 -26.10 -32.08
N ASP A 39 6.69 -27.27 -32.57
CA ASP A 39 6.55 -28.62 -32.05
C ASP A 39 7.91 -29.28 -31.69
N HIS A 40 7.86 -30.32 -30.84
CA HIS A 40 8.76 -31.47 -30.61
C HIS A 40 9.97 -31.37 -29.72
N GLY A 41 9.98 -32.32 -28.75
CA GLY A 41 11.20 -32.92 -28.27
C GLY A 41 11.29 -33.16 -26.76
N SER A 42 10.87 -34.35 -26.36
CA SER A 42 10.97 -34.93 -25.01
C SER A 42 12.38 -34.82 -24.40
N MET A 43 12.45 -34.26 -23.17
CA MET A 43 13.32 -34.71 -22.09
C MET A 43 12.82 -34.13 -20.77
N MET A 44 12.44 -35.02 -19.84
CA MET A 44 12.12 -34.65 -18.47
C MET A 44 13.38 -34.06 -17.82
N THR A 45 13.43 -32.77 -17.74
CA THR A 45 14.19 -32.07 -16.74
C THR A 45 13.17 -31.26 -15.96
N ASP A 46 13.08 -31.51 -14.67
CA ASP A 46 12.35 -30.66 -13.72
C ASP A 46 12.84 -29.22 -13.90
N LYS A 47 12.24 -28.50 -14.82
CA LYS A 47 12.42 -27.08 -14.98
C LYS A 47 11.60 -26.45 -13.89
N LYS A 48 12.14 -26.37 -12.66
CA LYS A 48 11.68 -25.43 -11.64
C LYS A 48 11.55 -24.09 -12.38
N ALA A 49 10.32 -23.68 -12.62
CA ALA A 49 10.05 -22.41 -13.29
C ALA A 49 10.86 -21.34 -12.53
N SER A 50 11.80 -20.72 -13.22
CA SER A 50 12.54 -19.60 -12.64
C SER A 50 11.50 -18.55 -12.27
N SER A 51 11.27 -18.35 -10.98
CA SER A 51 10.37 -17.31 -10.50
C SER A 51 10.76 -15.99 -11.14
N SER A 52 9.79 -15.25 -11.64
CA SER A 52 10.00 -13.90 -12.18
C SER A 52 10.40 -12.89 -11.09
N TYR A 53 10.37 -13.33 -9.83
CA TYR A 53 10.65 -12.52 -8.64
C TYR A 53 11.77 -13.14 -7.82
N THR A 54 12.61 -12.29 -7.23
CA THR A 54 13.68 -12.70 -6.31
C THR A 54 13.11 -13.08 -4.94
N SER A 55 13.90 -13.82 -4.14
CA SER A 55 13.49 -14.17 -2.76
C SER A 55 13.21 -12.92 -1.89
N SER A 56 13.94 -11.83 -2.09
CA SER A 56 13.71 -10.58 -1.35
C SER A 56 12.40 -9.91 -1.74
N GLU A 57 12.02 -9.95 -3.02
CA GLU A 57 10.76 -9.41 -3.50
C GLU A 57 9.56 -10.24 -3.01
N LEU A 58 9.69 -11.57 -2.98
CA LEU A 58 8.66 -12.44 -2.43
C LEU A 58 8.54 -12.30 -0.91
N MET A 59 9.66 -12.19 -0.19
CA MET A 59 9.65 -11.93 1.25
C MET A 59 9.00 -10.57 1.56
N PHE A 60 9.33 -9.55 0.79
CA PHE A 60 8.67 -8.24 0.90
C PHE A 60 7.15 -8.37 0.73
N ALA A 61 6.68 -9.06 -0.31
CA ALA A 61 5.25 -9.27 -0.54
C ALA A 61 4.58 -10.03 0.62
N GLN A 62 5.23 -11.07 1.14
CA GLN A 62 4.74 -11.84 2.28
C GLN A 62 4.55 -10.99 3.54
N MET A 63 5.43 -10.03 3.77
CA MET A 63 5.36 -9.13 4.93
C MET A 63 4.39 -7.96 4.67
N MET A 64 4.43 -7.37 3.49
CA MET A 64 3.66 -6.16 3.17
C MET A 64 2.17 -6.44 3.00
N ILE A 65 1.76 -7.62 2.54
CA ILE A 65 0.34 -7.99 2.43
C ILE A 65 -0.37 -7.89 3.79
N PRO A 66 0.05 -8.60 4.86
CA PRO A 66 -0.63 -8.48 6.16
C PRO A 66 -0.48 -7.08 6.76
N HIS A 67 0.60 -6.38 6.49
CA HIS A 67 0.78 -4.99 6.90
C HIS A 67 -0.28 -4.10 6.26
N HIS A 68 -0.46 -4.12 4.95
CA HIS A 68 -1.50 -3.36 4.25
C HIS A 68 -2.92 -3.76 4.68
N GLN A 69 -3.17 -5.05 4.94
CA GLN A 69 -4.45 -5.53 5.45
C GLN A 69 -4.83 -4.86 6.78
N GLN A 70 -3.85 -4.60 7.66
CA GLN A 70 -4.12 -3.85 8.88
C GLN A 70 -4.51 -2.39 8.59
N ALA A 71 -3.86 -1.71 7.63
CA ALA A 71 -4.25 -0.36 7.22
C ALA A 71 -5.69 -0.33 6.66
N LEU A 72 -6.09 -1.36 5.89
CA LEU A 72 -7.48 -1.50 5.44
C LEU A 72 -8.44 -1.62 6.63
N THR A 73 -8.11 -2.45 7.61
CA THR A 73 -8.91 -2.61 8.85
C THR A 73 -9.05 -1.29 9.60
N MET A 74 -7.95 -0.55 9.79
CA MET A 74 -7.97 0.76 10.43
C MET A 74 -8.80 1.78 9.63
N SER A 75 -8.66 1.78 8.32
CA SER A 75 -9.41 2.67 7.42
C SER A 75 -10.91 2.38 7.44
N GLU A 76 -11.31 1.11 7.47
CA GLU A 76 -12.72 0.70 7.63
C GLU A 76 -13.30 1.17 8.97
N LEU A 77 -12.53 1.08 10.06
CA LEU A 77 -12.93 1.64 11.36
C LEU A 77 -13.13 3.15 11.27
N ALA A 78 -12.22 3.86 10.60
CA ALA A 78 -12.34 5.31 10.42
C ALA A 78 -13.57 5.69 9.60
N LEU A 79 -13.82 5.02 8.49
CA LEU A 79 -15.00 5.24 7.64
C LEU A 79 -16.32 5.01 8.38
N LYS A 80 -16.33 4.11 9.38
CA LYS A 80 -17.50 3.81 10.19
C LYS A 80 -17.70 4.75 11.38
N THR A 81 -16.60 5.23 11.97
CA THR A 81 -16.62 5.85 13.31
C THR A 81 -16.38 7.36 13.29
N SER A 82 -15.48 7.84 12.41
CA SER A 82 -15.15 9.26 12.33
C SER A 82 -16.31 10.08 11.76
N LYS A 83 -16.38 11.35 12.18
CA LYS A 83 -17.24 12.38 11.61
C LYS A 83 -16.45 13.54 11.03
N ASN A 84 -15.14 13.46 11.09
CA ASN A 84 -14.24 14.43 10.51
C ASN A 84 -14.09 14.13 9.01
N GLU A 85 -14.55 15.03 8.16
CA GLU A 85 -14.54 14.84 6.71
C GLU A 85 -13.13 14.63 6.13
N GLU A 86 -12.11 15.26 6.72
CA GLU A 86 -10.72 15.10 6.29
C GLU A 86 -10.16 13.72 6.65
N VAL A 87 -10.51 13.19 7.84
CA VAL A 87 -10.16 11.82 8.26
C VAL A 87 -10.88 10.79 7.40
N LEU A 88 -12.17 11.01 7.09
CA LEU A 88 -12.94 10.12 6.21
C LEU A 88 -12.37 10.09 4.79
N ALA A 89 -12.01 11.25 4.25
CA ALA A 89 -11.38 11.34 2.92
C ALA A 89 -10.04 10.61 2.87
N LEU A 90 -9.19 10.81 3.89
CA LEU A 90 -7.90 10.15 4.01
C LEU A 90 -8.05 8.62 4.16
N ALA A 91 -8.94 8.16 5.02
CA ALA A 91 -9.18 6.72 5.21
C ALA A 91 -9.65 6.06 3.92
N LYS A 92 -10.54 6.71 3.18
CA LYS A 92 -10.96 6.24 1.85
C LYS A 92 -9.78 6.17 0.87
N GLN A 93 -8.95 7.21 0.83
CA GLN A 93 -7.77 7.26 -0.05
C GLN A 93 -6.80 6.12 0.26
N ILE A 94 -6.45 5.89 1.52
CA ILE A 94 -5.54 4.82 1.95
C ILE A 94 -6.11 3.45 1.53
N ARG A 95 -7.38 3.18 1.82
CA ARG A 95 -8.03 1.92 1.43
C ARG A 95 -7.97 1.70 -0.07
N ASP A 96 -8.35 2.70 -0.84
CA ASP A 96 -8.45 2.62 -2.30
C ASP A 96 -7.06 2.50 -2.97
N ALA A 97 -6.00 3.03 -2.35
CA ALA A 97 -4.63 2.89 -2.82
C ALA A 97 -4.03 1.52 -2.46
N GLN A 98 -4.22 1.05 -1.23
CA GLN A 98 -3.55 -0.16 -0.76
C GLN A 98 -4.24 -1.47 -1.20
N THR A 99 -5.53 -1.45 -1.54
CA THR A 99 -6.24 -2.64 -2.06
C THR A 99 -5.58 -3.20 -3.33
N PRO A 100 -5.35 -2.44 -4.40
CA PRO A 100 -4.68 -2.95 -5.60
C PRO A 100 -3.22 -3.35 -5.36
N GLU A 101 -2.53 -2.74 -4.39
CA GLU A 101 -1.16 -3.12 -4.02
C GLU A 101 -1.12 -4.51 -3.39
N ILE A 102 -2.08 -4.84 -2.52
CA ILE A 102 -2.26 -6.20 -1.98
C ILE A 102 -2.49 -7.20 -3.11
N GLU A 103 -3.42 -6.90 -4.02
CA GLU A 103 -3.75 -7.78 -5.15
C GLU A 103 -2.53 -8.01 -6.06
N GLN A 104 -1.72 -6.98 -6.28
CA GLN A 104 -0.51 -7.07 -7.07
C GLN A 104 0.53 -7.99 -6.40
N MET A 105 0.80 -7.79 -5.12
CA MET A 105 1.73 -8.62 -4.35
C MET A 105 1.24 -10.07 -4.23
N GLN A 106 -0.07 -10.30 -4.08
CA GLN A 106 -0.65 -11.63 -4.08
C GLN A 106 -0.36 -12.38 -5.38
N LYS A 107 -0.51 -11.71 -6.54
CA LYS A 107 -0.16 -12.30 -7.84
C LYS A 107 1.31 -12.72 -7.92
N TRP A 108 2.23 -11.95 -7.32
CA TRP A 108 3.64 -12.34 -7.30
C TRP A 108 3.88 -13.64 -6.53
N LEU A 109 3.19 -13.81 -5.39
CA LEU A 109 3.26 -15.04 -4.61
C LEU A 109 2.64 -16.21 -5.37
N ASP A 110 1.46 -16.02 -5.98
CA ASP A 110 0.73 -17.05 -6.71
C ASP A 110 1.54 -17.59 -7.90
N VAL A 111 2.14 -16.72 -8.73
CA VAL A 111 2.93 -17.14 -9.90
C VAL A 111 4.28 -17.75 -9.51
N SER A 112 4.71 -17.54 -8.27
CA SER A 112 5.98 -18.06 -7.74
C SER A 112 5.79 -19.31 -6.88
N ASP A 113 4.55 -19.79 -6.72
CA ASP A 113 4.18 -20.87 -5.78
C ASP A 113 4.74 -20.63 -4.36
N ALA A 114 4.76 -19.35 -3.97
CA ALA A 114 5.26 -18.93 -2.68
C ALA A 114 4.09 -18.75 -1.68
N PRO A 115 4.18 -19.33 -0.47
CA PRO A 115 3.12 -19.20 0.52
C PRO A 115 2.93 -17.75 0.95
N VAL A 116 1.71 -17.35 1.26
CA VAL A 116 1.48 -16.13 2.05
C VAL A 116 1.98 -16.43 3.47
N ALA A 117 2.82 -15.57 4.03
CA ALA A 117 3.28 -15.75 5.41
C ALA A 117 2.10 -15.58 6.37
N HIS A 118 1.75 -16.64 7.07
CA HIS A 118 0.76 -16.62 8.14
C HIS A 118 1.41 -16.47 9.53
N ASP A 119 2.73 -16.39 9.57
CA ASP A 119 3.46 -16.33 10.84
C ASP A 119 3.69 -14.86 11.24
N HIS A 120 2.95 -14.44 12.25
CA HIS A 120 3.08 -13.14 12.90
C HIS A 120 4.35 -12.97 13.75
N SER A 121 5.31 -13.90 13.65
CA SER A 121 6.55 -13.87 14.44
C SER A 121 7.57 -12.84 13.96
N MET A 122 7.42 -12.30 12.74
CA MET A 122 8.23 -11.17 12.32
C MET A 122 7.61 -9.86 12.83
N GLU A 123 8.32 -9.19 13.70
CA GLU A 123 7.97 -7.85 14.17
C GLU A 123 8.00 -6.89 12.96
N MET A 124 6.85 -6.71 12.31
CA MET A 124 6.69 -5.74 11.23
C MET A 124 6.54 -4.35 11.85
N GLY A 125 7.54 -3.52 11.63
CA GLY A 125 7.58 -2.17 12.21
C GLY A 125 6.33 -1.36 11.88
N GLY A 126 5.82 -0.64 12.87
CA GLY A 126 4.70 0.29 12.70
C GLY A 126 3.30 -0.33 12.79
N MET A 127 3.16 -1.65 12.81
CA MET A 127 1.85 -2.27 13.02
C MET A 127 1.32 -2.01 14.44
N LEU A 128 0.02 -1.77 14.51
CA LEU A 128 -0.68 -1.71 15.79
C LEU A 128 -0.78 -3.11 16.39
N THR A 129 -0.53 -3.21 17.69
CA THR A 129 -0.80 -4.41 18.47
C THR A 129 -2.31 -4.67 18.58
N GLU A 130 -2.71 -5.89 18.93
CA GLU A 130 -4.11 -6.23 19.19
C GLU A 130 -4.76 -5.32 20.24
N LYS A 131 -3.98 -4.91 21.26
CA LYS A 131 -4.44 -3.96 22.29
C LYS A 131 -4.74 -2.59 21.68
N GLU A 132 -3.84 -2.06 20.87
CA GLU A 132 -4.00 -0.74 20.22
C GLU A 132 -5.14 -0.76 19.19
N LEU A 133 -5.32 -1.86 18.45
CA LEU A 133 -6.48 -2.03 17.57
C LEU A 133 -7.80 -2.07 18.35
N THR A 134 -7.82 -2.74 19.50
CA THR A 134 -8.99 -2.78 20.39
C THR A 134 -9.29 -1.40 20.97
N GLU A 135 -8.26 -0.66 21.37
CA GLU A 135 -8.38 0.72 21.85
C GLU A 135 -8.93 1.63 20.75
N LEU A 136 -8.39 1.54 19.54
CA LEU A 136 -8.89 2.27 18.37
C LEU A 136 -10.36 1.93 18.08
N ALA A 137 -10.72 0.65 18.08
CA ALA A 137 -12.07 0.19 17.76
C ALA A 137 -13.13 0.63 18.80
N SER A 138 -12.71 0.85 20.05
CA SER A 138 -13.59 1.31 21.13
C SER A 138 -13.64 2.83 21.29
N ALA A 139 -12.74 3.56 20.66
CA ALA A 139 -12.68 5.01 20.72
C ALA A 139 -13.77 5.67 19.87
N THR A 140 -14.12 6.92 20.19
CA THR A 140 -15.11 7.72 19.43
C THR A 140 -14.71 9.19 19.36
N GLY A 141 -15.31 9.91 18.41
CA GLY A 141 -15.09 11.37 18.25
C GLY A 141 -13.63 11.72 18.02
N SER A 142 -13.18 12.85 18.55
CA SER A 142 -11.80 13.33 18.34
C SER A 142 -10.73 12.38 18.90
N ASN A 143 -11.06 11.60 19.95
CA ASN A 143 -10.13 10.60 20.46
C ASN A 143 -9.86 9.49 19.46
N PHE A 144 -10.92 9.01 18.77
CA PHE A 144 -10.78 8.06 17.66
C PHE A 144 -9.88 8.64 16.56
N ASP A 145 -10.18 9.86 16.12
CA ASP A 145 -9.43 10.51 15.03
C ASP A 145 -7.94 10.63 15.36
N GLN A 146 -7.61 11.00 16.60
CA GLN A 146 -6.22 11.10 17.05
C GLN A 146 -5.52 9.75 17.10
N LEU A 147 -6.18 8.69 17.60
CA LEU A 147 -5.62 7.34 17.64
C LEU A 147 -5.40 6.81 16.23
N PHE A 148 -6.37 6.98 15.34
CA PHE A 148 -6.26 6.60 13.94
C PHE A 148 -5.08 7.29 13.26
N LEU A 149 -4.98 8.62 13.36
CA LEU A 149 -3.93 9.39 12.70
C LEU A 149 -2.55 9.02 13.23
N LYS A 150 -2.37 8.91 14.56
CA LYS A 150 -1.09 8.52 15.18
C LYS A 150 -0.69 7.09 14.80
N GLY A 151 -1.63 6.16 14.88
CA GLY A 151 -1.40 4.78 14.52
C GLY A 151 -1.03 4.62 13.04
N MET A 152 -1.77 5.31 12.15
CA MET A 152 -1.53 5.24 10.71
C MET A 152 -0.20 5.92 10.31
N ILE A 153 0.24 6.97 11.00
CA ILE A 153 1.59 7.54 10.80
C ILE A 153 2.67 6.49 11.08
N ALA A 154 2.62 5.85 12.25
CA ALA A 154 3.61 4.83 12.61
C ALA A 154 3.57 3.65 11.63
N HIS A 155 2.37 3.24 11.22
CA HIS A 155 2.14 2.18 10.24
C HIS A 155 2.79 2.52 8.89
N HIS A 156 2.60 3.72 8.37
CA HIS A 156 3.19 4.17 7.11
C HIS A 156 4.72 4.30 7.18
N GLU A 157 5.25 4.80 8.30
CA GLU A 157 6.70 4.82 8.53
C GLU A 157 7.30 3.41 8.50
N GLY A 158 6.60 2.42 9.08
CA GLY A 158 6.95 1.01 9.00
C GLY A 158 6.93 0.45 7.59
N ALA A 159 5.89 0.74 6.81
CA ALA A 159 5.78 0.31 5.41
C ALA A 159 6.90 0.87 4.54
N ILE A 160 7.21 2.17 4.67
CA ILE A 160 8.31 2.82 3.97
C ILE A 160 9.64 2.13 4.32
N HIS A 161 9.86 1.82 5.61
CA HIS A 161 11.07 1.11 6.04
C HIS A 161 11.17 -0.28 5.40
N MET A 162 10.09 -1.05 5.39
CA MET A 162 10.07 -2.36 4.74
C MET A 162 10.29 -2.26 3.23
N ALA A 163 9.76 -1.23 2.57
CA ALA A 163 9.94 -1.03 1.13
C ALA A 163 11.41 -0.89 0.72
N TYR A 164 12.31 -0.46 1.62
CA TYR A 164 13.75 -0.43 1.33
C TYR A 164 14.35 -1.79 1.00
N MET A 165 13.70 -2.91 1.35
CA MET A 165 14.16 -4.25 0.96
C MET A 165 14.21 -4.45 -0.55
N ILE A 166 13.37 -3.74 -1.29
CA ILE A 166 13.21 -3.85 -2.75
C ILE A 166 13.65 -2.59 -3.50
N LYS A 167 14.33 -1.65 -2.85
CA LYS A 167 14.74 -0.35 -3.44
C LYS A 167 15.63 -0.50 -4.68
N ASP A 168 16.51 -1.52 -4.68
CA ASP A 168 17.49 -1.76 -5.73
C ASP A 168 17.03 -2.82 -6.75
N THR A 169 15.73 -3.16 -6.76
CA THR A 169 15.17 -4.13 -7.69
C THR A 169 15.37 -3.72 -9.15
N THR A 170 15.64 -4.69 -10.01
CA THR A 170 15.68 -4.50 -11.48
C THR A 170 14.34 -4.85 -12.14
N ASN A 171 13.41 -5.45 -11.40
CA ASN A 171 12.06 -5.73 -11.89
C ASN A 171 11.26 -4.42 -11.93
N SER A 172 10.80 -4.02 -13.12
CA SER A 172 10.12 -2.75 -13.34
C SER A 172 8.79 -2.64 -12.58
N GLU A 173 8.06 -3.74 -12.44
CA GLU A 173 6.79 -3.79 -11.72
C GLU A 173 7.01 -3.58 -10.21
N VAL A 174 7.98 -4.29 -9.64
CA VAL A 174 8.37 -4.16 -8.23
C VAL A 174 8.90 -2.76 -7.93
N LYS A 175 9.70 -2.21 -8.85
CA LYS A 175 10.22 -0.83 -8.73
C LYS A 175 9.09 0.21 -8.74
N GLN A 176 8.07 -0.01 -9.57
CA GLN A 176 6.91 0.88 -9.60
C GLN A 176 6.16 0.83 -8.27
N LEU A 177 5.92 -0.36 -7.72
CA LEU A 177 5.27 -0.52 -6.41
C LEU A 177 6.09 0.16 -5.29
N TYR A 178 7.42 -0.05 -5.26
CA TYR A 178 8.31 0.64 -4.33
C TYR A 178 8.12 2.16 -4.39
N THR A 179 8.15 2.72 -5.60
CA THR A 179 8.01 4.16 -5.81
C THR A 179 6.65 4.67 -5.34
N ASN A 180 5.58 3.93 -5.65
CA ASN A 180 4.22 4.27 -5.25
C ASN A 180 4.10 4.31 -3.72
N ILE A 181 4.50 3.24 -3.03
CA ILE A 181 4.45 3.14 -1.57
C ILE A 181 5.21 4.30 -0.92
N VAL A 182 6.47 4.52 -1.31
CA VAL A 182 7.29 5.57 -0.70
C VAL A 182 6.70 6.96 -0.94
N THR A 183 6.22 7.23 -2.15
CA THR A 183 5.71 8.56 -2.51
C THR A 183 4.33 8.83 -1.86
N SER A 184 3.38 7.90 -2.00
CA SER A 184 2.03 8.09 -1.50
C SER A 184 2.02 8.15 0.03
N GLN A 185 2.66 7.18 0.68
CA GLN A 185 2.62 7.11 2.14
C GLN A 185 3.42 8.23 2.82
N SER A 186 4.50 8.73 2.19
CA SER A 186 5.17 9.95 2.68
C SER A 186 4.25 11.18 2.63
N ALA A 187 3.48 11.35 1.56
CA ALA A 187 2.52 12.45 1.43
C ALA A 187 1.35 12.30 2.44
N GLU A 188 0.87 11.08 2.66
CA GLU A 188 -0.17 10.78 3.64
C GLU A 188 0.30 11.04 5.07
N ILE A 189 1.55 10.71 5.42
CA ILE A 189 2.16 11.05 6.72
C ILE A 189 2.12 12.57 6.94
N GLU A 190 2.51 13.38 5.97
CA GLU A 190 2.48 14.84 6.12
C GLU A 190 1.05 15.37 6.27
N THR A 191 0.09 14.78 5.55
CA THR A 191 -1.34 15.10 5.71
C THR A 191 -1.82 14.76 7.13
N MET A 192 -1.51 13.58 7.62
CA MET A 192 -1.88 13.14 8.98
C MET A 192 -1.25 14.01 10.07
N LYS A 193 0.02 14.39 9.92
CA LYS A 193 0.68 15.31 10.84
C LYS A 193 0.03 16.70 10.84
N ALA A 194 -0.49 17.16 9.71
CA ALA A 194 -1.22 18.43 9.63
C ALA A 194 -2.58 18.36 10.34
N LEU A 195 -3.28 17.21 10.26
CA LEU A 195 -4.57 16.99 10.93
C LEU A 195 -4.46 16.83 12.45
N LEU A 196 -3.29 16.46 12.96
CA LEU A 196 -3.04 16.32 14.40
C LEU A 196 -2.77 17.67 15.13
N LYS A 197 -2.59 18.78 14.40
CA LYS A 197 -2.34 20.13 14.95
C LYS A 197 -3.65 20.84 15.24
#